data_b9b7d418185efd1abac9ad3ac68ee8e8
#
_entry.id   b9b7d418185efd1abac9ad3ac68ee8e8
#
_cell.length_a   1.000
_cell.length_b   1.000
_cell.length_c   1.000
_cell.angle_alpha   90.00
_cell.angle_beta   90.00
_cell.angle_gamma   90.00
#
_symmetry.space_group_name_H-M   'P 1'
#
loop_
_entity.id
_entity.type
_entity.pdbx_description
1 polymer ?
#
loop_
_entity_poly.entity_id
_entity_poly.type
_entity_poly.pdbx_seq_one_letter_code
_entity_poly.pdbx_strand_id
1 'polypeptide(L)'
;MIWNETIECMDREEMRKLQSLRLKRVVEHAYHNSPFYRKKMQEMGITPDDVQTIDDITKLPFTVKQDLRDNYPFGLMAVPMSEIVRIHSSSGTTGNPTVVLHSAKDLDQWANQVARCMYMVGIRDTDVFQNTSGYGMFTGGLGAHAGVENIGGTVIPMSSGNTQKQIQLMHDFGAKGLACTPSYALYLAETIHQSGIPLEEFQLRVGAFGAEPWTENMRKELETKLNIKAYDIYGLTEICGPGVGGECECQNGTHLWEDHFFPEIV
;
A
#
# COMPACT_ATOMS: atom_id res chain seq x y z
N MET A 1 2.12 16.15 6.65
CA MET A 1 2.78 16.67 5.42
C MET A 1 2.03 16.12 4.20
N ILE A 2 1.84 16.93 3.15
CA ILE A 2 0.91 16.68 2.02
C ILE A 2 1.71 16.56 0.75
N TRP A 3 1.47 15.51 -0.04
CA TRP A 3 2.11 15.25 -1.33
C TRP A 3 1.33 15.86 -2.50
N ASN A 4 0.02 15.64 -2.50
CA ASN A 4 -0.90 16.14 -3.54
C ASN A 4 -1.95 17.07 -2.91
N GLU A 5 -1.58 18.34 -2.74
CA GLU A 5 -2.41 19.34 -2.07
C GLU A 5 -3.80 19.49 -2.71
N THR A 6 -3.88 19.42 -4.04
CA THR A 6 -5.15 19.54 -4.76
C THR A 6 -6.17 18.47 -4.36
N ILE A 7 -5.70 17.26 -4.11
CA ILE A 7 -6.58 16.14 -3.76
C ILE A 7 -6.69 15.98 -2.24
N GLU A 8 -5.57 16.03 -1.54
CA GLU A 8 -5.53 15.75 -0.09
C GLU A 8 -6.16 16.86 0.74
N CYS A 9 -6.23 18.09 0.20
CA CYS A 9 -6.90 19.25 0.82
C CYS A 9 -8.20 19.62 0.12
N MET A 10 -8.76 18.74 -0.71
CA MET A 10 -9.99 19.00 -1.44
C MET A 10 -11.17 19.23 -0.48
N ASP A 11 -12.02 20.22 -0.80
CA ASP A 11 -13.26 20.43 -0.09
C ASP A 11 -14.14 19.18 -0.06
N ARG A 12 -14.86 18.97 1.03
CA ARG A 12 -15.65 17.75 1.22
C ARG A 12 -16.73 17.54 0.16
N GLU A 13 -17.34 18.62 -0.30
CA GLU A 13 -18.37 18.54 -1.33
C GLU A 13 -17.77 18.17 -2.69
N GLU A 14 -16.62 18.75 -3.04
CA GLU A 14 -15.89 18.42 -4.26
C GLU A 14 -15.36 16.98 -4.21
N MET A 15 -14.87 16.53 -3.05
CA MET A 15 -14.45 15.14 -2.85
C MET A 15 -15.61 14.17 -3.09
N ARG A 16 -16.80 14.44 -2.57
CA ARG A 16 -17.98 13.59 -2.81
C ARG A 16 -18.41 13.54 -4.30
N LYS A 17 -18.27 14.66 -5.01
CA LYS A 17 -18.51 14.69 -6.46
C LYS A 17 -17.48 13.80 -7.19
N LEU A 18 -16.21 13.91 -6.82
CA LEU A 18 -15.13 13.09 -7.39
C LEU A 18 -15.34 11.60 -7.10
N GLN A 19 -15.68 11.25 -5.85
CA GLN A 19 -16.00 9.88 -5.44
C GLN A 19 -17.17 9.31 -6.27
N SER A 20 -18.24 10.07 -6.43
CA SER A 20 -19.41 9.67 -7.21
C SER A 20 -19.04 9.42 -8.69
N LEU A 21 -18.27 10.30 -9.28
CA LEU A 21 -17.78 10.14 -10.65
C LEU A 21 -16.91 8.90 -10.82
N ARG A 22 -15.99 8.67 -9.88
CA ARG A 22 -15.08 7.51 -9.90
C ARG A 22 -15.83 6.21 -9.67
N LEU A 23 -16.76 6.18 -8.69
CA LEU A 23 -17.60 5.00 -8.43
C LEU A 23 -18.39 4.60 -9.67
N LYS A 24 -19.08 5.56 -10.30
CA LYS A 24 -19.84 5.30 -11.53
C LYS A 24 -18.97 4.67 -12.62
N ARG A 25 -17.79 5.23 -12.88
CA ARG A 25 -16.84 4.70 -13.87
C ARG A 25 -16.38 3.28 -13.56
N VAL A 26 -16.05 3.00 -12.28
CA VAL A 26 -15.61 1.67 -11.86
C VAL A 26 -16.73 0.66 -11.99
N VAL A 27 -17.96 1.01 -11.62
CA VAL A 27 -19.13 0.14 -11.74
C VAL A 27 -19.44 -0.16 -13.20
N GLU A 28 -19.48 0.85 -14.06
CA GLU A 28 -19.65 0.68 -15.51
C GLU A 28 -18.56 -0.23 -16.09
N HIS A 29 -17.31 0.03 -15.74
CA HIS A 29 -16.17 -0.75 -16.22
C HIS A 29 -16.24 -2.21 -15.76
N ALA A 30 -16.49 -2.46 -14.49
CA ALA A 30 -16.59 -3.80 -13.91
C ALA A 30 -17.78 -4.58 -14.50
N TYR A 31 -18.93 -3.93 -14.64
CA TYR A 31 -20.14 -4.56 -15.21
C TYR A 31 -19.94 -4.98 -16.67
N HIS A 32 -19.35 -4.14 -17.48
CA HIS A 32 -19.19 -4.41 -18.92
C HIS A 32 -18.03 -5.36 -19.23
N ASN A 33 -16.96 -5.35 -18.44
CA ASN A 33 -15.73 -6.05 -18.77
C ASN A 33 -15.43 -7.27 -17.89
N SER A 34 -16.03 -7.40 -16.71
CA SER A 34 -15.86 -8.57 -15.86
C SER A 34 -17.13 -9.41 -15.79
N PRO A 35 -17.13 -10.65 -16.31
CA PRO A 35 -18.29 -11.56 -16.22
C PRO A 35 -18.71 -11.83 -14.77
N PHE A 36 -17.75 -11.89 -13.85
CA PHE A 36 -18.00 -12.12 -12.43
C PHE A 36 -18.83 -10.99 -11.81
N TYR A 37 -18.40 -9.73 -11.94
CA TYR A 37 -19.13 -8.59 -11.37
C TYR A 37 -20.47 -8.37 -12.05
N ARG A 38 -20.53 -8.54 -13.36
CA ARG A 38 -21.81 -8.48 -14.08
C ARG A 38 -22.82 -9.47 -13.52
N LYS A 39 -22.40 -10.73 -13.34
CA LYS A 39 -23.27 -11.78 -12.80
C LYS A 39 -23.76 -11.42 -11.38
N LYS A 40 -22.86 -11.04 -10.49
CA LYS A 40 -23.21 -10.65 -9.11
C LYS A 40 -24.21 -9.49 -9.07
N MET A 41 -24.02 -8.47 -9.88
CA MET A 41 -24.93 -7.34 -9.94
C MET A 41 -26.30 -7.74 -10.53
N GLN A 42 -26.33 -8.55 -11.59
CA GLN A 42 -27.57 -9.07 -12.17
C GLN A 42 -28.37 -9.95 -11.19
N GLU A 43 -27.72 -10.77 -10.37
CA GLU A 43 -28.36 -11.58 -9.34
C GLU A 43 -29.04 -10.71 -8.27
N MET A 44 -28.57 -9.49 -8.05
CA MET A 44 -29.19 -8.50 -7.16
C MET A 44 -30.17 -7.56 -7.90
N GLY A 45 -30.34 -7.71 -9.21
CA GLY A 45 -31.19 -6.84 -10.01
C GLY A 45 -30.61 -5.42 -10.19
N ILE A 46 -29.28 -5.25 -10.09
CA ILE A 46 -28.58 -3.98 -10.15
C ILE A 46 -27.91 -3.82 -11.53
N THR A 47 -28.01 -2.62 -12.07
CA THR A 47 -27.32 -2.18 -13.29
C THR A 47 -26.43 -0.97 -12.98
N PRO A 48 -25.50 -0.59 -13.86
CA PRO A 48 -24.73 0.65 -13.68
C PRO A 48 -25.60 1.91 -13.51
N ASP A 49 -26.79 1.96 -14.11
CA ASP A 49 -27.69 3.10 -14.01
C ASP A 49 -28.29 3.30 -12.60
N ASP A 50 -28.25 2.27 -11.76
CA ASP A 50 -28.70 2.33 -10.38
C ASP A 50 -27.68 2.98 -9.43
N VAL A 51 -26.45 3.24 -9.93
CA VAL A 51 -25.32 3.80 -9.16
C VAL A 51 -24.94 5.15 -9.74
N GLN A 52 -25.44 6.23 -9.14
CA GLN A 52 -25.25 7.59 -9.63
C GLN A 52 -24.38 8.43 -8.70
N THR A 53 -24.39 8.14 -7.41
CA THR A 53 -23.63 8.87 -6.38
C THR A 53 -22.85 7.91 -5.48
N ILE A 54 -21.96 8.46 -4.66
CA ILE A 54 -21.18 7.65 -3.69
C ILE A 54 -22.09 6.97 -2.66
N ASP A 55 -23.25 7.52 -2.37
CA ASP A 55 -24.20 6.94 -1.42
C ASP A 55 -24.83 5.63 -1.94
N ASP A 56 -24.81 5.42 -3.25
CA ASP A 56 -25.31 4.21 -3.87
C ASP A 56 -24.35 3.01 -3.73
N ILE A 57 -23.16 3.20 -3.17
CA ILE A 57 -22.17 2.12 -2.96
C ILE A 57 -22.78 0.97 -2.15
N THR A 58 -23.67 1.29 -1.21
CA THR A 58 -24.37 0.31 -0.36
C THR A 58 -25.27 -0.65 -1.14
N LYS A 59 -25.62 -0.35 -2.40
CA LYS A 59 -26.38 -1.23 -3.28
C LYS A 59 -25.51 -2.35 -3.87
N LEU A 60 -24.18 -2.14 -3.94
CA LEU A 60 -23.27 -3.04 -4.63
C LEU A 60 -23.02 -4.34 -3.85
N PRO A 61 -22.84 -5.47 -4.55
CA PRO A 61 -22.48 -6.72 -3.91
C PRO A 61 -21.08 -6.67 -3.33
N PHE A 62 -20.89 -7.21 -2.11
CA PHE A 62 -19.56 -7.41 -1.56
C PHE A 62 -18.77 -8.46 -2.35
N THR A 63 -17.46 -8.25 -2.41
CA THR A 63 -16.49 -9.25 -2.87
C THR A 63 -15.75 -9.78 -1.66
N VAL A 64 -15.77 -11.10 -1.47
CA VAL A 64 -15.09 -11.76 -0.36
C VAL A 64 -13.88 -12.53 -0.86
N LYS A 65 -12.98 -12.90 0.05
CA LYS A 65 -11.73 -13.60 -0.31
C LYS A 65 -11.97 -14.91 -1.07
N GLN A 66 -13.10 -15.59 -0.82
CA GLN A 66 -13.46 -16.82 -1.54
C GLN A 66 -13.76 -16.53 -3.01
N ASP A 67 -14.41 -15.41 -3.32
CA ASP A 67 -14.67 -14.99 -4.71
C ASP A 67 -13.36 -14.87 -5.51
N LEU A 68 -12.31 -14.28 -4.90
CA LEU A 68 -11.01 -14.15 -5.57
C LEU A 68 -10.35 -15.50 -5.83
N ARG A 69 -10.49 -16.44 -4.88
CA ARG A 69 -9.94 -17.81 -5.00
C ARG A 69 -10.67 -18.64 -6.07
N ASP A 70 -11.99 -18.54 -6.10
CA ASP A 70 -12.84 -19.29 -7.05
C ASP A 70 -12.66 -18.80 -8.49
N ASN A 71 -12.23 -17.56 -8.65
CA ASN A 71 -11.93 -16.95 -9.95
C ASN A 71 -10.44 -16.94 -10.30
N TYR A 72 -9.60 -17.72 -9.59
CA TYR A 72 -8.19 -17.87 -9.88
C TYR A 72 -7.97 -18.50 -11.28
N PRO A 73 -6.99 -18.04 -12.09
CA PRO A 73 -6.14 -16.88 -11.82
C PRO A 73 -6.67 -15.56 -12.41
N PHE A 74 -7.55 -15.56 -13.43
CA PHE A 74 -7.89 -14.39 -14.24
C PHE A 74 -9.38 -14.06 -14.31
N GLY A 75 -10.23 -14.77 -13.56
CA GLY A 75 -11.68 -14.64 -13.64
C GLY A 75 -12.25 -13.27 -13.23
N LEU A 76 -11.47 -12.47 -12.52
CA LEU A 76 -11.86 -11.10 -12.14
C LEU A 76 -11.31 -10.01 -13.09
N MET A 77 -10.52 -10.41 -14.08
CA MET A 77 -9.90 -9.47 -15.02
C MET A 77 -10.97 -8.67 -15.79
N ALA A 78 -10.78 -7.37 -15.84
CA ALA A 78 -11.68 -6.43 -16.52
C ALA A 78 -11.03 -5.68 -17.69
N VAL A 79 -9.81 -6.08 -18.07
CA VAL A 79 -9.08 -5.58 -19.25
C VAL A 79 -8.45 -6.77 -19.98
N PRO A 80 -8.14 -6.68 -21.29
CA PRO A 80 -7.46 -7.76 -21.99
C PRO A 80 -6.04 -7.98 -21.43
N MET A 81 -5.53 -9.21 -21.50
CA MET A 81 -4.19 -9.58 -21.02
C MET A 81 -3.08 -8.72 -21.64
N SER A 82 -3.27 -8.21 -22.83
CA SER A 82 -2.32 -7.30 -23.51
C SER A 82 -2.11 -5.96 -22.81
N GLU A 83 -3.02 -5.55 -21.92
CA GLU A 83 -2.89 -4.34 -21.10
C GLU A 83 -2.28 -4.63 -19.71
N ILE A 84 -2.16 -5.90 -19.34
CA ILE A 84 -1.56 -6.29 -18.05
C ILE A 84 -0.05 -6.26 -18.17
N VAL A 85 0.60 -5.49 -17.29
CA VAL A 85 2.06 -5.32 -17.26
C VAL A 85 2.69 -5.92 -16.00
N ARG A 86 1.87 -6.27 -14.99
CA ARG A 86 2.38 -6.87 -13.74
C ARG A 86 1.34 -7.76 -13.09
N ILE A 87 1.82 -8.86 -12.49
CA ILE A 87 1.02 -9.80 -11.71
C ILE A 87 1.60 -9.89 -10.30
N HIS A 88 0.76 -9.74 -9.30
CA HIS A 88 1.08 -10.02 -7.90
C HIS A 88 0.16 -11.08 -7.34
N SER A 89 0.60 -11.72 -6.26
CA SER A 89 -0.26 -12.66 -5.52
C SER A 89 0.05 -12.66 -4.03
N SER A 90 -0.96 -13.07 -3.25
CA SER A 90 -0.77 -13.45 -1.85
C SER A 90 -0.02 -14.78 -1.73
N SER A 91 0.44 -15.13 -0.51
CA SER A 91 1.20 -16.37 -0.25
C SER A 91 0.46 -17.66 -0.56
N GLY A 92 -0.87 -17.66 -0.61
CA GLY A 92 -1.67 -18.85 -0.90
C GLY A 92 -1.61 -19.96 0.16
N THR A 93 -1.17 -19.68 1.39
CA THR A 93 -0.97 -20.67 2.47
C THR A 93 -2.23 -21.47 2.82
N THR A 94 -3.40 -20.99 2.46
CA THR A 94 -4.71 -21.61 2.78
C THR A 94 -5.52 -22.01 1.54
N GLY A 95 -4.87 -22.24 0.41
CA GLY A 95 -5.50 -22.61 -0.88
C GLY A 95 -4.92 -21.85 -2.07
N ASN A 96 -5.71 -21.66 -3.14
CA ASN A 96 -5.27 -20.83 -4.26
C ASN A 96 -4.90 -19.43 -3.79
N PRO A 97 -3.76 -18.89 -4.26
CA PRO A 97 -3.39 -17.52 -3.92
C PRO A 97 -4.40 -16.52 -4.49
N THR A 98 -4.56 -15.40 -3.83
CA THR A 98 -5.24 -14.25 -4.43
C THR A 98 -4.30 -13.62 -5.46
N VAL A 99 -4.76 -13.52 -6.70
CA VAL A 99 -4.00 -12.90 -7.81
C VAL A 99 -4.54 -11.50 -8.06
N VAL A 100 -3.63 -10.55 -8.24
CA VAL A 100 -3.94 -9.17 -8.62
C VAL A 100 -3.16 -8.81 -9.88
N LEU A 101 -3.88 -8.26 -10.83
CA LEU A 101 -3.38 -7.88 -12.15
C LEU A 101 -3.35 -6.36 -12.27
N HIS A 102 -2.25 -5.83 -12.73
CA HIS A 102 -2.09 -4.38 -12.87
C HIS A 102 -1.80 -4.00 -14.32
N SER A 103 -2.55 -3.05 -14.83
CA SER A 103 -2.18 -2.29 -16.03
C SER A 103 -1.11 -1.24 -15.69
N ALA A 104 -0.53 -0.60 -16.70
CA ALA A 104 0.41 0.50 -16.49
C ALA A 104 -0.24 1.66 -15.70
N LYS A 105 -1.51 1.97 -15.98
CA LYS A 105 -2.26 3.01 -15.25
C LYS A 105 -2.47 2.68 -13.78
N ASP A 106 -2.73 1.40 -13.46
CA ASP A 106 -2.87 0.96 -12.08
C ASP A 106 -1.56 1.13 -11.32
N LEU A 107 -0.42 0.84 -11.97
CA LEU A 107 0.90 1.02 -11.35
C LEU A 107 1.23 2.49 -11.10
N ASP A 108 0.91 3.39 -12.03
CA ASP A 108 1.11 4.84 -11.85
C ASP A 108 0.26 5.37 -10.71
N GLN A 109 -1.02 4.96 -10.66
CA GLN A 109 -1.93 5.32 -9.59
C GLN A 109 -1.45 4.78 -8.24
N TRP A 110 -1.04 3.53 -8.19
CA TRP A 110 -0.52 2.90 -6.98
C TRP A 110 0.76 3.58 -6.48
N ALA A 111 1.72 3.89 -7.38
CA ALA A 111 2.92 4.64 -7.03
C ALA A 111 2.58 6.00 -6.39
N ASN A 112 1.56 6.71 -6.91
CA ASN A 112 1.09 7.97 -6.32
C ASN A 112 0.49 7.77 -4.92
N GLN A 113 -0.30 6.73 -4.69
CA GLN A 113 -0.89 6.43 -3.37
C GLN A 113 0.20 6.14 -2.33
N VAL A 114 1.18 5.32 -2.69
CA VAL A 114 2.31 5.01 -1.80
C VAL A 114 3.20 6.24 -1.59
N ALA A 115 3.39 7.09 -2.61
CA ALA A 115 4.11 8.36 -2.47
C ALA A 115 3.46 9.25 -1.41
N ARG A 116 2.13 9.34 -1.36
CA ARG A 116 1.42 10.08 -0.30
C ARG A 116 1.78 9.54 1.09
N CYS A 117 1.76 8.22 1.29
CA CYS A 117 2.17 7.60 2.56
C CYS A 117 3.61 7.96 2.90
N MET A 118 4.56 7.75 1.97
CA MET A 118 5.99 7.97 2.22
C MET A 118 6.31 9.45 2.45
N TYR A 119 5.67 10.35 1.71
CA TYR A 119 5.84 11.79 1.90
C TYR A 119 5.25 12.27 3.22
N MET A 120 4.11 11.72 3.64
CA MET A 120 3.43 12.02 4.90
C MET A 120 4.29 11.64 6.11
N VAL A 121 4.97 10.49 6.06
CA VAL A 121 5.92 10.07 7.12
C VAL A 121 7.27 10.78 7.05
N GLY A 122 7.49 11.62 6.05
CA GLY A 122 8.65 12.52 6.00
C GLY A 122 9.74 12.15 5.00
N ILE A 123 9.54 11.20 4.09
CA ILE A 123 10.48 10.93 2.99
C ILE A 123 10.44 12.06 1.96
N ARG A 124 11.59 12.41 1.41
CA ARG A 124 11.79 13.49 0.43
C ARG A 124 12.65 13.01 -0.75
N ASP A 125 12.69 13.82 -1.80
CA ASP A 125 13.46 13.61 -3.03
C ASP A 125 14.97 13.48 -2.80
N THR A 126 15.48 14.07 -1.72
CA THR A 126 16.90 13.99 -1.34
C THR A 126 17.25 12.82 -0.45
N ASP A 127 16.28 11.97 -0.10
CA ASP A 127 16.48 10.89 0.85
C ASP A 127 16.86 9.58 0.17
N VAL A 128 17.74 8.83 0.85
CA VAL A 128 17.99 7.42 0.58
C VAL A 128 17.06 6.58 1.46
N PHE A 129 16.34 5.68 0.86
CA PHE A 129 15.34 4.85 1.50
C PHE A 129 15.67 3.37 1.33
N GLN A 130 15.79 2.65 2.44
CA GLN A 130 16.03 1.21 2.39
C GLN A 130 14.72 0.43 2.42
N ASN A 131 14.49 -0.33 1.36
CA ASN A 131 13.34 -1.20 1.25
C ASN A 131 13.75 -2.65 1.50
N THR A 132 13.37 -3.17 2.67
CA THR A 132 13.66 -4.54 3.09
C THR A 132 12.47 -5.47 2.90
N SER A 133 11.38 -4.99 2.30
CA SER A 133 10.24 -5.82 1.93
C SER A 133 10.56 -6.71 0.71
N GLY A 134 10.00 -7.92 0.68
CA GLY A 134 10.27 -8.87 -0.41
C GLY A 134 9.81 -8.35 -1.78
N TYR A 135 10.67 -8.54 -2.79
CA TYR A 135 10.41 -8.15 -4.20
C TYR A 135 9.81 -9.28 -5.06
N GLY A 136 9.34 -10.35 -4.44
CA GLY A 136 8.70 -11.47 -5.15
C GLY A 136 7.26 -11.16 -5.60
N MET A 137 6.39 -12.14 -5.48
CA MET A 137 4.98 -12.01 -5.86
C MET A 137 4.19 -11.05 -4.96
N PHE A 138 4.71 -10.70 -3.77
CA PHE A 138 4.04 -9.79 -2.85
C PHE A 138 4.08 -8.34 -3.34
N THR A 139 3.06 -7.59 -2.98
CA THR A 139 2.91 -6.18 -3.37
C THR A 139 3.84 -5.24 -2.60
N GLY A 140 4.25 -5.61 -1.36
CA GLY A 140 4.94 -4.71 -0.43
C GLY A 140 6.23 -4.09 -0.96
N GLY A 141 7.14 -4.91 -1.50
CA GLY A 141 8.44 -4.45 -1.98
C GLY A 141 8.34 -3.49 -3.16
N LEU A 142 7.64 -3.89 -4.21
CA LEU A 142 7.49 -3.05 -5.41
C LEU A 142 6.62 -1.82 -5.18
N GLY A 143 5.63 -1.90 -4.27
CA GLY A 143 4.81 -0.75 -3.91
C GLY A 143 5.61 0.34 -3.21
N ALA A 144 6.35 -0.02 -2.14
CA ALA A 144 7.20 0.92 -1.42
C ALA A 144 8.28 1.54 -2.33
N HIS A 145 8.90 0.70 -3.18
CA HIS A 145 9.87 1.14 -4.19
C HIS A 145 9.29 2.22 -5.11
N ALA A 146 8.20 1.90 -5.80
CA ALA A 146 7.57 2.81 -6.76
C ALA A 146 7.10 4.12 -6.11
N GLY A 147 6.62 4.06 -4.86
CA GLY A 147 6.19 5.26 -4.14
C GLY A 147 7.34 6.21 -3.82
N VAL A 148 8.49 5.68 -3.40
CA VAL A 148 9.67 6.49 -3.10
C VAL A 148 10.29 7.05 -4.37
N GLU A 149 10.39 6.27 -5.45
CA GLU A 149 10.85 6.78 -6.75
C GLU A 149 9.92 7.87 -7.29
N ASN A 150 8.61 7.75 -7.08
CA ASN A 150 7.64 8.76 -7.50
C ASN A 150 7.81 10.10 -6.75
N ILE A 151 8.34 10.09 -5.53
CA ILE A 151 8.75 11.30 -4.80
C ILE A 151 10.05 11.89 -5.38
N GLY A 152 10.86 11.11 -6.09
CA GLY A 152 12.21 11.45 -6.51
C GLY A 152 13.30 10.97 -5.56
N GLY A 153 12.96 10.21 -4.51
CA GLY A 153 13.90 9.62 -3.56
C GLY A 153 14.70 8.46 -4.14
N THR A 154 15.82 8.15 -3.53
CA THR A 154 16.69 7.04 -3.94
C THR A 154 16.36 5.79 -3.14
N VAL A 155 16.07 4.66 -3.82
CA VAL A 155 15.73 3.40 -3.16
C VAL A 155 16.94 2.45 -3.14
N ILE A 156 17.23 1.86 -1.98
CA ILE A 156 18.09 0.67 -1.85
C ILE A 156 17.16 -0.56 -1.89
N PRO A 157 17.09 -1.30 -3.02
CA PRO A 157 16.14 -2.40 -3.20
C PRO A 157 16.69 -3.71 -2.62
N MET A 158 16.90 -3.74 -1.29
CA MET A 158 17.58 -4.87 -0.63
C MET A 158 16.77 -6.16 -0.62
N SER A 159 15.43 -6.07 -0.66
CA SER A 159 14.55 -7.21 -0.42
C SER A 159 14.69 -7.77 1.02
N SER A 160 14.02 -8.86 1.32
CA SER A 160 14.11 -9.52 2.63
C SER A 160 15.36 -10.40 2.78
N GLY A 161 15.77 -10.63 4.02
CA GLY A 161 16.91 -11.50 4.35
C GLY A 161 18.26 -10.79 4.36
N ASN A 162 19.34 -11.55 4.56
CA ASN A 162 20.72 -11.07 4.64
C ASN A 162 20.92 -9.85 5.56
N THR A 163 20.50 -9.98 6.81
CA THR A 163 20.43 -8.88 7.79
C THR A 163 21.74 -8.13 7.97
N GLN A 164 22.89 -8.81 7.97
CA GLN A 164 24.19 -8.14 8.05
C GLN A 164 24.45 -7.19 6.87
N LYS A 165 24.10 -7.62 5.68
CA LYS A 165 24.21 -6.79 4.48
C LYS A 165 23.21 -5.64 4.49
N GLN A 166 22.01 -5.85 5.04
CA GLN A 166 21.03 -4.79 5.26
C GLN A 166 21.62 -3.65 6.10
N ILE A 167 22.23 -4.01 7.23
CA ILE A 167 22.83 -3.06 8.16
C ILE A 167 24.01 -2.33 7.51
N GLN A 168 24.90 -3.07 6.86
CA GLN A 168 26.04 -2.49 6.16
C GLN A 168 25.58 -1.43 5.12
N LEU A 169 24.65 -1.77 4.25
CA LEU A 169 24.22 -0.85 3.18
C LEU A 169 23.41 0.33 3.74
N MET A 170 22.63 0.10 4.78
CA MET A 170 21.91 1.16 5.51
C MET A 170 22.87 2.22 6.05
N HIS A 171 23.99 1.78 6.63
CA HIS A 171 25.07 2.62 7.12
C HIS A 171 25.83 3.29 5.98
N ASP A 172 26.38 2.49 5.03
CA ASP A 172 27.27 2.97 3.97
C ASP A 172 26.59 3.99 3.03
N PHE A 173 25.30 3.85 2.77
CA PHE A 173 24.53 4.73 1.90
C PHE A 173 23.75 5.81 2.65
N GLY A 174 23.86 5.86 3.97
CA GLY A 174 23.20 6.87 4.79
C GLY A 174 21.68 6.85 4.64
N ALA A 175 21.07 5.66 4.70
CA ALA A 175 19.62 5.52 4.58
C ALA A 175 18.91 6.34 5.67
N LYS A 176 17.93 7.16 5.26
CA LYS A 176 17.11 8.01 6.15
C LYS A 176 15.73 7.42 6.46
N GLY A 177 15.27 6.50 5.61
CA GLY A 177 14.02 5.80 5.78
C GLY A 177 14.16 4.30 5.59
N LEU A 178 13.27 3.56 6.26
CA LEU A 178 13.22 2.09 6.25
C LEU A 178 11.80 1.62 6.07
N ALA A 179 11.56 0.62 5.19
CA ALA A 179 10.31 -0.13 5.14
C ALA A 179 10.54 -1.62 5.40
N CYS A 180 9.77 -2.18 6.32
CA CYS A 180 9.69 -3.61 6.60
C CYS A 180 8.47 -3.95 7.46
N THR A 181 8.38 -5.20 7.92
CA THR A 181 7.45 -5.55 9.00
C THR A 181 8.00 -5.06 10.36
N PRO A 182 7.12 -4.70 11.31
CA PRO A 182 7.55 -4.27 12.64
C PRO A 182 8.45 -5.28 13.36
N SER A 183 8.12 -6.58 13.27
CA SER A 183 8.93 -7.65 13.87
C SER A 183 10.33 -7.72 13.28
N TYR A 184 10.47 -7.53 11.96
CA TYR A 184 11.79 -7.50 11.33
C TYR A 184 12.59 -6.24 11.70
N ALA A 185 11.91 -5.10 11.89
CA ALA A 185 12.55 -3.88 12.37
C ALA A 185 13.15 -4.04 13.77
N LEU A 186 12.46 -4.75 14.68
CA LEU A 186 13.02 -5.10 15.99
C LEU A 186 14.26 -5.99 15.87
N TYR A 187 14.20 -6.99 15.00
CA TYR A 187 15.34 -7.86 14.75
C TYR A 187 16.54 -7.10 14.15
N LEU A 188 16.28 -6.16 13.22
CA LEU A 188 17.32 -5.24 12.72
C LEU A 188 17.93 -4.40 13.83
N ALA A 189 17.10 -3.82 14.70
CA ALA A 189 17.54 -3.02 15.83
C ALA A 189 18.49 -3.80 16.76
N GLU A 190 18.12 -5.03 17.12
CA GLU A 190 18.95 -5.91 17.93
C GLU A 190 20.28 -6.26 17.24
N THR A 191 20.23 -6.52 15.94
CA THR A 191 21.42 -6.85 15.16
C THR A 191 22.35 -5.64 15.00
N ILE A 192 21.82 -4.42 14.85
CA ILE A 192 22.59 -3.18 14.86
C ILE A 192 23.34 -3.03 16.19
N HIS A 193 22.64 -3.20 17.32
CA HIS A 193 23.29 -3.17 18.63
C HIS A 193 24.42 -4.20 18.79
N GLN A 194 24.30 -5.36 18.18
CA GLN A 194 25.31 -6.42 18.21
C GLN A 194 26.46 -6.19 17.22
N SER A 195 26.26 -5.35 16.20
CA SER A 195 27.28 -5.10 15.16
C SER A 195 28.50 -4.31 15.66
N GLY A 196 28.34 -3.60 16.77
CA GLY A 196 29.37 -2.70 17.33
C GLY A 196 29.44 -1.35 16.60
N ILE A 197 28.61 -1.09 15.59
CA ILE A 197 28.49 0.22 14.94
C ILE A 197 27.64 1.12 15.84
N PRO A 198 28.15 2.30 16.27
CA PRO A 198 27.37 3.23 17.07
C PRO A 198 26.07 3.64 16.35
N LEU A 199 24.96 3.71 17.08
CA LEU A 199 23.66 4.06 16.49
C LEU A 199 23.68 5.46 15.85
N GLU A 200 24.48 6.36 16.37
CA GLU A 200 24.66 7.74 15.90
C GLU A 200 25.29 7.83 14.52
N GLU A 201 25.93 6.77 14.04
CA GLU A 201 26.49 6.71 12.67
C GLU A 201 25.41 6.38 11.61
N PHE A 202 24.26 5.83 12.03
CA PHE A 202 23.12 5.64 11.14
C PHE A 202 22.34 6.94 10.99
N GLN A 203 21.93 7.23 9.76
CA GLN A 203 21.16 8.45 9.44
C GLN A 203 19.65 8.20 9.43
N LEU A 204 19.18 7.05 9.89
CA LEU A 204 17.77 6.72 9.96
C LEU A 204 17.01 7.75 10.78
N ARG A 205 15.84 8.19 10.30
CA ARG A 205 14.95 9.10 11.01
C ARG A 205 13.49 8.65 10.99
N VAL A 206 13.10 7.84 10.00
CA VAL A 206 11.72 7.33 9.87
C VAL A 206 11.69 5.86 9.48
N GLY A 207 10.71 5.14 10.02
CA GLY A 207 10.34 3.80 9.60
C GLY A 207 8.88 3.75 9.19
N ALA A 208 8.60 3.18 8.01
CA ALA A 208 7.26 2.87 7.52
C ALA A 208 7.03 1.37 7.65
N PHE A 209 6.19 0.98 8.62
CA PHE A 209 6.01 -0.41 9.00
C PHE A 209 4.57 -0.86 8.71
N GLY A 210 4.39 -2.14 8.39
CA GLY A 210 3.08 -2.68 8.09
C GLY A 210 3.11 -4.18 7.78
N ALA A 211 2.05 -4.68 7.17
CA ALA A 211 1.84 -6.07 6.78
C ALA A 211 1.58 -7.04 7.96
N GLU A 212 1.70 -6.61 9.19
CA GLU A 212 1.33 -7.35 10.40
C GLU A 212 0.80 -6.38 11.46
N PRO A 213 -0.10 -6.81 12.36
CA PRO A 213 -0.54 -5.98 13.48
C PRO A 213 0.60 -5.77 14.48
N TRP A 214 0.70 -4.56 15.01
CA TRP A 214 1.67 -4.20 16.03
C TRP A 214 1.08 -3.25 17.08
N THR A 215 1.77 -3.09 18.21
CA THR A 215 1.26 -2.37 19.37
C THR A 215 2.02 -1.08 19.63
N GLU A 216 1.41 -0.17 20.39
CA GLU A 216 2.08 1.06 20.84
C GLU A 216 3.35 0.78 21.69
N ASN A 217 3.39 -0.34 22.40
CA ASN A 217 4.61 -0.73 23.12
C ASN A 217 5.73 -1.11 22.14
N MET A 218 5.42 -1.83 21.08
CA MET A 218 6.35 -2.17 20.01
C MET A 218 6.82 -0.90 19.27
N ARG A 219 5.94 0.07 19.02
CA ARG A 219 6.28 1.39 18.47
C ARG A 219 7.36 2.09 19.32
N LYS A 220 7.10 2.21 20.62
CA LYS A 220 8.04 2.84 21.56
C LYS A 220 9.39 2.14 21.59
N GLU A 221 9.38 0.83 21.53
CA GLU A 221 10.61 0.02 21.50
C GLU A 221 11.39 0.27 20.21
N LEU A 222 10.74 0.27 19.05
CA LEU A 222 11.36 0.57 17.76
C LEU A 222 11.93 1.99 17.71
N GLU A 223 11.15 2.98 18.13
CA GLU A 223 11.57 4.38 18.16
C GLU A 223 12.81 4.57 19.07
N THR A 224 12.83 3.88 20.21
CA THR A 224 13.96 3.95 21.16
C THR A 224 15.20 3.24 20.61
N LYS A 225 15.05 2.01 20.11
CA LYS A 225 16.18 1.18 19.69
C LYS A 225 16.82 1.64 18.38
N LEU A 226 16.06 2.26 17.48
CA LEU A 226 16.54 2.73 16.18
C LEU A 226 16.71 4.25 16.12
N ASN A 227 16.30 4.98 17.14
CA ASN A 227 16.28 6.45 17.18
C ASN A 227 15.52 7.06 15.97
N ILE A 228 14.32 6.55 15.67
CA ILE A 228 13.48 6.94 14.53
C ILE A 228 12.09 7.35 15.00
N LYS A 229 11.29 7.87 14.06
CA LYS A 229 9.82 7.87 14.16
C LYS A 229 9.25 6.67 13.41
N ALA A 230 8.37 5.91 14.05
CA ALA A 230 7.80 4.68 13.52
C ALA A 230 6.33 4.87 13.15
N TYR A 231 6.00 4.71 11.87
CA TYR A 231 4.67 4.95 11.32
C TYR A 231 4.06 3.67 10.77
N ASP A 232 2.75 3.50 10.98
CA ASP A 232 1.99 2.42 10.36
C ASP A 232 1.57 2.79 8.94
N ILE A 233 1.71 1.83 8.01
CA ILE A 233 1.16 1.91 6.67
C ILE A 233 0.25 0.72 6.40
N TYR A 234 -0.93 1.02 5.86
CA TYR A 234 -1.97 0.04 5.63
C TYR A 234 -2.14 -0.28 4.14
N GLY A 235 -2.41 -1.54 3.89
CA GLY A 235 -2.80 -2.07 2.59
C GLY A 235 -2.80 -3.59 2.58
N LEU A 236 -3.39 -4.16 1.55
CA LEU A 236 -3.38 -5.60 1.30
C LEU A 236 -3.39 -5.87 -0.20
N THR A 237 -2.94 -7.06 -0.57
CA THR A 237 -2.86 -7.49 -1.98
C THR A 237 -4.21 -7.35 -2.68
N GLU A 238 -5.32 -7.67 -2.01
CA GLU A 238 -6.68 -7.64 -2.53
C GLU A 238 -7.18 -6.24 -2.95
N ILE A 239 -6.55 -5.18 -2.44
CA ILE A 239 -6.89 -3.78 -2.76
C ILE A 239 -5.67 -2.99 -3.24
N CYS A 240 -4.92 -3.50 -4.19
CA CYS A 240 -3.74 -2.94 -4.84
C CYS A 240 -2.41 -3.12 -4.09
N GLY A 241 -2.36 -3.46 -2.80
CA GLY A 241 -1.14 -3.57 -2.03
C GLY A 241 -0.99 -2.47 -0.97
N PRO A 242 0.24 -2.12 -0.52
CA PRO A 242 0.46 -1.01 0.39
C PRO A 242 0.06 0.33 -0.24
N GLY A 243 -0.28 1.30 0.60
CA GLY A 243 -0.62 2.64 0.13
C GLY A 243 -2.12 2.94 0.08
N VAL A 244 -2.97 2.09 0.68
CA VAL A 244 -4.38 2.42 0.92
C VAL A 244 -4.50 3.58 1.91
N GLY A 245 -3.61 3.59 2.89
CA GLY A 245 -3.50 4.66 3.87
C GLY A 245 -2.27 4.52 4.75
N GLY A 246 -2.05 5.48 5.62
CA GLY A 246 -0.95 5.50 6.57
C GLY A 246 -1.14 6.53 7.67
N GLU A 247 -0.27 6.47 8.67
CA GLU A 247 -0.25 7.43 9.76
C GLU A 247 0.48 8.73 9.37
N CYS A 248 0.03 9.83 9.95
CA CYS A 248 0.75 11.10 9.93
C CYS A 248 1.61 11.26 11.20
N GLU A 249 2.23 12.40 11.35
CA GLU A 249 3.06 12.76 12.52
C GLU A 249 2.35 12.69 13.88
N CYS A 250 1.00 12.71 13.89
CA CYS A 250 0.22 12.55 15.12
C CYS A 250 0.18 11.13 15.64
N GLN A 251 0.50 10.12 14.82
CA GLN A 251 0.50 8.68 15.19
C GLN A 251 -0.81 8.24 15.87
N ASN A 252 -1.94 8.78 15.44
CA ASN A 252 -3.26 8.56 16.05
C ASN A 252 -4.31 8.20 15.00
N GLY A 253 -4.14 7.02 14.42
CA GLY A 253 -5.01 6.48 13.38
C GLY A 253 -4.51 6.72 11.96
N THR A 254 -5.11 6.00 11.03
CA THR A 254 -4.71 5.93 9.63
C THR A 254 -5.52 6.89 8.78
N HIS A 255 -4.86 7.73 8.00
CA HIS A 255 -5.48 8.47 6.91
C HIS A 255 -5.69 7.53 5.72
N LEU A 256 -6.89 7.52 5.17
CA LEU A 256 -7.22 6.80 3.94
C LEU A 256 -7.31 7.79 2.78
N TRP A 257 -6.88 7.35 1.59
CA TRP A 257 -6.98 8.16 0.38
C TRP A 257 -8.40 8.07 -0.19
N GLU A 258 -9.30 8.89 0.38
CA GLU A 258 -10.76 8.85 0.11
C GLU A 258 -11.13 9.09 -1.36
N ASP A 259 -10.25 9.64 -2.15
CA ASP A 259 -10.41 9.78 -3.59
C ASP A 259 -10.27 8.45 -4.35
N HIS A 260 -9.70 7.41 -3.72
CA HIS A 260 -9.53 6.05 -4.26
C HIS A 260 -10.25 4.98 -3.44
N PHE A 261 -10.31 5.14 -2.14
CA PHE A 261 -10.85 4.13 -1.22
C PHE A 261 -11.96 4.75 -0.37
N PHE A 262 -13.14 4.20 -0.47
CA PHE A 262 -14.27 4.62 0.33
C PHE A 262 -14.52 3.59 1.44
N PRO A 263 -14.27 3.93 2.73
CA PRO A 263 -14.47 2.99 3.82
C PRO A 263 -15.96 2.87 4.18
N GLU A 264 -16.42 1.63 4.34
CA GLU A 264 -17.74 1.31 4.90
C GLU A 264 -17.53 0.50 6.19
N ILE A 265 -18.28 0.85 7.22
CA ILE A 265 -18.34 0.09 8.47
C ILE A 265 -19.60 -0.77 8.42
N VAL A 266 -19.45 -2.08 8.43
CA VAL A 266 -20.51 -3.06 8.25
C VAL A 266 -20.63 -3.99 9.45
#